data_cd940653c3ac722b9b6692f70b35c980
#
_entry.id   cd940653c3ac722b9b6692f70b35c980
#
_cell.length_a   1.000
_cell.length_b   1.000
_cell.length_c   1.000
_cell.angle_alpha   90.00
_cell.angle_beta   90.00
_cell.angle_gamma   90.00
#
_symmetry.space_group_name_H-M   'P 1'
#
loop_
_entity.id
_entity.type
_entity.pdbx_description
1 polymer ?
#
loop_
_entity_poly.entity_id
_entity_poly.type
_entity_poly.pdbx_seq_one_letter_code
_entity_poly.pdbx_strand_id
1 'polypeptide(L)' 'MSKKDLTLTSVKIQSDLFEEFKVACVRHKFSFQKLADRCVHLYLTDEDFKKQIHNHNNLDL' A
#
# COMPACT_ATOMS: atom_id res chain seq x y z
N MET A 1 -9.04 -16.78 -14.94
CA MET A 1 -8.63 -16.61 -14.48
C MET A 1 -8.67 -16.24 -13.53
N SER A 2 -8.69 -16.49 -12.78
CA SER A 2 -8.91 -16.18 -11.88
C SER A 2 -8.24 -15.48 -11.37
N LYS A 3 -8.16 -14.72 -11.31
CA LYS A 3 -7.57 -13.95 -10.82
C LYS A 3 -7.94 -13.58 -9.63
N LYS A 4 -8.82 -14.00 -9.00
CA LYS A 4 -9.26 -13.63 -7.68
C LYS A 4 -8.56 -14.41 -6.62
N ASP A 5 -7.69 -15.30 -6.97
CA ASP A 5 -6.91 -16.02 -5.99
C ASP A 5 -6.02 -15.04 -5.24
N LEU A 6 -5.96 -15.19 -3.94
CA LEU A 6 -5.11 -14.34 -3.11
C LEU A 6 -3.83 -15.05 -2.77
N THR A 7 -2.74 -14.31 -2.81
CA THR A 7 -1.44 -14.84 -2.45
C THR A 7 -0.99 -14.22 -1.15
N LEU A 8 -0.58 -15.02 -0.20
CA LEU A 8 -0.08 -14.50 1.06
C LEU A 8 1.35 -14.04 0.86
N THR A 9 1.59 -12.78 1.21
CA THR A 9 2.94 -12.22 1.13
C THR A 9 3.25 -11.57 2.46
N SER A 10 4.53 -11.31 2.69
CA SER A 10 4.91 -10.59 3.89
C SER A 10 5.80 -9.42 3.51
N VAL A 11 5.65 -8.33 4.24
CA VAL A 11 6.43 -7.14 4.00
C VAL A 11 6.87 -6.57 5.33
N LYS A 12 7.95 -5.81 5.30
CA LYS A 12 8.42 -5.09 6.47
C LYS A 12 8.20 -3.61 6.22
N ILE A 13 7.63 -2.93 7.20
CA ILE A 13 7.32 -1.52 7.08
C ILE A 13 7.89 -0.82 8.29
N GLN A 14 8.36 0.40 8.11
CA GLN A 14 8.81 1.19 9.26
C GLN A 14 7.69 1.24 10.29
N SER A 15 8.05 1.01 11.54
CA SER A 15 7.06 0.90 12.60
C SER A 15 6.24 2.17 12.74
N ASP A 16 6.87 3.33 12.64
CA ASP A 16 6.16 4.58 12.78
C ASP A 16 5.11 4.75 11.69
N LEU A 17 5.46 4.39 10.47
CA LEU A 17 4.52 4.48 9.36
C LEU A 17 3.33 3.58 9.58
N PHE A 18 3.59 2.38 10.05
CA PHE A 18 2.53 1.42 10.23
C PHE A 18 1.58 1.87 11.34
N GLU A 19 2.14 2.42 12.43
CA GLU A 19 1.30 2.92 13.50
C GLU A 19 0.40 4.05 13.04
N GLU A 20 0.97 4.99 12.28
CA GLU A 20 0.17 6.08 11.75
C GLU A 20 -0.90 5.58 10.81
N PHE A 21 -0.56 4.58 10.03
CA PHE A 21 -1.53 4.00 9.11
C PHE A 21 -2.69 3.38 9.88
N LYS A 22 -2.40 2.65 10.94
CA LYS A 22 -3.45 2.01 11.72
C LYS A 22 -4.40 3.05 12.31
N VAL A 23 -3.85 4.13 12.81
CA VAL A 23 -4.69 5.20 13.36
C VAL A 23 -5.58 5.79 12.27
N ALA A 24 -5.01 6.05 11.12
CA ALA A 24 -5.79 6.62 10.03
C ALA A 24 -6.89 5.68 9.56
N CYS A 25 -6.61 4.39 9.60
CA CYS A 25 -7.57 3.42 9.10
C CYS A 25 -8.76 3.19 10.00
N VAL A 26 -8.64 3.52 11.29
CA VAL A 26 -9.73 3.29 12.22
C VAL A 26 -11.01 3.96 11.73
N ARG A 27 -10.89 5.14 11.16
CA ARG A 27 -12.06 5.88 10.74
C ARG A 27 -12.70 5.35 9.48
N HIS A 28 -11.92 4.66 8.67
CA HIS A 28 -12.39 4.28 7.34
C HIS A 28 -12.55 2.79 7.16
N LYS A 29 -12.28 2.03 8.20
CA LYS A 29 -12.39 0.58 8.14
C LYS A 29 -11.61 0.04 6.93
N PHE A 30 -10.46 0.59 6.73
CA PHE A 30 -9.61 0.22 5.62
C PHE A 30 -8.48 -0.64 6.15
N SER A 31 -8.05 -1.63 5.42
CA SER A 31 -7.02 -2.53 5.89
C SER A 31 -5.74 -2.39 5.07
N PHE A 32 -4.63 -2.84 5.64
CA PHE A 32 -3.38 -2.82 4.92
C PHE A 32 -3.45 -3.71 3.69
N GLN A 33 -4.18 -4.82 3.78
CA GLN A 33 -4.35 -5.70 2.64
C GLN A 33 -5.01 -4.96 1.47
N LYS A 34 -6.05 -4.19 1.77
CA LYS A 34 -6.71 -3.43 0.72
C LYS A 34 -5.78 -2.39 0.13
N LEU A 35 -5.02 -1.73 0.98
CA LEU A 35 -4.08 -0.73 0.51
C LEU A 35 -3.05 -1.35 -0.41
N ALA A 36 -2.47 -2.47 0.00
CA ALA A 36 -1.45 -3.13 -0.79
C ALA A 36 -2.00 -3.58 -2.13
N ASP A 37 -3.16 -4.17 -2.11
CA ASP A 37 -3.78 -4.66 -3.35
C ASP A 37 -4.02 -3.52 -4.33
N ARG A 38 -4.57 -2.43 -3.82
CA ARG A 38 -4.87 -1.29 -4.67
C ARG A 38 -3.63 -0.58 -5.15
N CYS A 39 -2.61 -0.50 -4.30
CA CYS A 39 -1.37 0.13 -4.70
C CYS A 39 -0.68 -0.65 -5.80
N VAL A 40 -0.68 -1.97 -5.69
CA VAL A 40 -0.09 -2.78 -6.74
C VAL A 40 -0.84 -2.60 -8.05
N HIS A 41 -2.16 -2.58 -7.97
CA HIS A 41 -2.97 -2.37 -9.16
C HIS A 41 -2.66 -1.03 -9.81
N LEU A 42 -2.60 0.03 -9.02
CA LEU A 42 -2.30 1.35 -9.56
C LEU A 42 -0.89 1.42 -10.13
N TYR A 43 0.04 0.76 -9.47
CA TYR A 43 1.41 0.74 -9.95
C TYR A 43 1.48 0.17 -11.36
N LEU A 44 0.67 -0.84 -11.62
CA LEU A 44 0.69 -1.52 -12.91
C LEU A 44 -0.14 -0.82 -13.99
N THR A 45 -1.12 -0.04 -13.59
CA THR A 45 -2.06 0.53 -14.55
C THR A 45 -1.98 2.05 -14.68
N ASP A 46 -1.32 2.73 -13.76
CA ASP A 46 -1.27 4.19 -13.78
C ASP A 46 0.19 4.64 -13.78
N GLU A 47 0.64 5.15 -14.93
CA GLU A 47 2.04 5.55 -15.07
C GLU A 47 2.41 6.69 -14.13
N ASP A 48 1.48 7.60 -13.87
CA ASP A 48 1.78 8.71 -12.98
C ASP A 48 1.99 8.21 -11.56
N PHE A 49 1.16 7.28 -11.11
CA PHE A 49 1.31 6.71 -9.79
C PHE A 49 2.64 5.98 -9.66
N LYS A 50 2.98 5.21 -10.69
CA LYS A 50 4.24 4.48 -10.70
C LYS A 50 5.42 5.44 -10.56
N LYS A 51 5.40 6.53 -11.32
CA LYS A 51 6.48 7.51 -11.25
C LYS A 51 6.55 8.15 -9.88
N GLN A 52 5.40 8.47 -9.30
CA GLN A 52 5.37 9.06 -7.98
C GLN A 52 5.99 8.13 -6.95
N ILE A 53 5.66 6.86 -7.03
CA ILE A 53 6.20 5.89 -6.08
C ILE A 53 7.71 5.75 -6.24
N HIS A 54 8.19 5.67 -7.48
CA HIS A 54 9.62 5.51 -7.71
C HIS A 54 10.41 6.71 -7.22
N ASN A 55 9.82 7.89 -7.28
CA ASN A 55 10.51 9.10 -6.88
C ASN A 55 10.21 9.52 -5.46
N HIS A 56 9.35 8.81 -4.79
CA HIS A 56 8.96 9.18 -3.44
C HIS A 56 10.09 8.97 -2.47
N ASN A 57 10.25 9.93 -1.57
CA ASN A 57 11.28 9.86 -0.55
C ASN A 57 10.62 10.07 0.79
N ASN A 58 10.66 9.09 1.64
CA ASN A 58 9.97 9.15 2.93
C ASN A 58 10.93 9.20 4.10
N LEU A 59 11.97 10.01 3.97
CA LEU A 59 12.97 10.11 5.02
C LEU A 59 12.47 10.78 6.29
N ASP A 60 11.47 11.63 6.15
CA ASP A 60 11.05 12.45 7.25
C ASP A 60 9.88 11.94 8.06
N LEU A 61 9.44 10.79 7.83
CA LEU A 61 8.39 10.30 8.67
C LEU A 61 8.80 9.02 9.38
#